data_9992b192262a27eb4f8c8f4db9d46474
#
_entry.id   9992b192262a27eb4f8c8f4db9d46474
#
_cell.length_a   1.000
_cell.length_b   1.000
_cell.length_c   1.000
_cell.angle_alpha   90.00
_cell.angle_beta   90.00
_cell.angle_gamma   90.00
#
_symmetry.space_group_name_H-M   'P 1'
#
loop_
_entity.id
_entity.type
_entity.pdbx_description
1 polymer ?
#
loop_
_entity_poly.entity_id
_entity_poly.type
_entity_poly.pdbx_seq_one_letter_code
_entity_poly.pdbx_strand_id
1 'polypeptide(L)'
;MYLMLDNKRKEVVHKIIELLNVTELTQNALINDELVEWKRRQQSACIGGPPNACLDQLQNWFTIVAESLQQVRQQLKKLEELEQKYTYEHDPITKNKQVLWDRTFSLFQQLIQSSFVVERQPCMPTHPQRPLVLKTGVQFTVKLRLLVKLQELNYNLKVKVLFDKDVNERNTVKGFRKFNILGTHTKVMNMEESTNGSLAAEFRHLQLKEQKNAGTRTNEGPLIVTEELHSLSFETQLCQPGLVIDLETTSLPVVVISNVSQLPSGWASILWYNMLVAEPRNLSFFLTPPCARWAQLSEVLSWQFSSVTKRGLNVDQLNMLGEKLLGPNASPDGLIPWTRFCKENINDKNFPFWLWIESILELIKKHLLPLWNDGCIMGFISKERERALLKDQQPGTFLLRFSESSREGAITFTWVERSQNGGEPDFHAVEPYTKKELSAVTFPDIIRNYKVMAAENIPENPLKYLYPNIDKDHAFGKYYSRPKEAPEPMELDGPKGTGYIKTELISVSEVHPSRLQTTDNLLPMSPEEFDEVSRIVGSVEFDSMMNTV
;
A
#
# COMPACT_ATOMS: atom_id res chain seq x y z
N MET A 1 -66.88 -21.40 -1.24
CA MET A 1 -65.99 -20.65 -0.30
C MET A 1 -64.71 -21.43 -0.03
N TYR A 2 -64.76 -22.66 0.40
CA TYR A 2 -63.56 -23.52 0.70
C TYR A 2 -62.58 -23.62 -0.48
N LEU A 3 -63.06 -23.97 -1.67
CA LEU A 3 -62.20 -24.12 -2.87
C LEU A 3 -61.51 -22.80 -3.26
N MET A 4 -62.15 -21.67 -3.05
CA MET A 4 -61.56 -20.34 -3.30
C MET A 4 -60.45 -20.02 -2.29
N LEU A 5 -60.63 -20.35 -1.02
CA LEU A 5 -59.63 -20.19 0.03
C LEU A 5 -58.40 -21.05 -0.22
N ASP A 6 -58.62 -22.32 -0.54
CA ASP A 6 -57.54 -23.30 -0.83
C ASP A 6 -56.73 -22.83 -2.06
N ASN A 7 -57.39 -22.39 -3.14
CA ASN A 7 -56.69 -21.85 -4.32
C ASN A 7 -55.88 -20.59 -4.00
N LYS A 8 -56.43 -19.68 -3.19
CA LYS A 8 -55.69 -18.46 -2.78
C LYS A 8 -54.48 -18.78 -1.89
N ARG A 9 -54.60 -19.76 -0.96
CA ARG A 9 -53.49 -20.18 -0.15
C ARG A 9 -52.39 -20.89 -0.97
N LYS A 10 -52.75 -21.71 -1.95
CA LYS A 10 -51.83 -22.31 -2.93
C LYS A 10 -51.13 -21.23 -3.76
N GLU A 11 -51.84 -20.26 -4.24
CA GLU A 11 -51.28 -19.14 -5.02
C GLU A 11 -50.24 -18.36 -4.20
N VAL A 12 -50.54 -18.01 -2.94
CA VAL A 12 -49.64 -17.27 -2.07
C VAL A 12 -48.39 -18.08 -1.74
N VAL A 13 -48.53 -19.35 -1.38
CA VAL A 13 -47.42 -20.25 -1.12
C VAL A 13 -46.54 -20.38 -2.36
N HIS A 14 -47.12 -20.54 -3.54
CA HIS A 14 -46.39 -20.61 -4.81
C HIS A 14 -45.59 -19.32 -5.09
N LYS A 15 -46.22 -18.17 -4.93
CA LYS A 15 -45.52 -16.87 -5.10
C LYS A 15 -44.37 -16.65 -4.13
N ILE A 16 -44.49 -17.11 -2.88
CA ILE A 16 -43.39 -17.06 -1.90
C ILE A 16 -42.24 -17.97 -2.34
N ILE A 17 -42.52 -19.17 -2.82
CA ILE A 17 -41.51 -20.09 -3.34
C ILE A 17 -40.79 -19.48 -4.55
N GLU A 18 -41.51 -18.93 -5.50
CA GLU A 18 -40.92 -18.24 -6.66
C GLU A 18 -40.02 -17.08 -6.23
N LEU A 19 -40.50 -16.24 -5.31
CA LEU A 19 -39.71 -15.12 -4.78
C LEU A 19 -38.45 -15.60 -4.08
N LEU A 20 -38.53 -16.64 -3.26
CA LEU A 20 -37.36 -17.22 -2.61
C LEU A 20 -36.36 -17.82 -3.62
N ASN A 21 -36.84 -18.43 -4.71
CA ASN A 21 -35.99 -18.95 -5.78
C ASN A 21 -35.19 -17.81 -6.43
N VAL A 22 -35.86 -16.70 -6.81
CA VAL A 22 -35.22 -15.54 -7.41
C VAL A 22 -34.27 -14.86 -6.43
N THR A 23 -34.67 -14.71 -5.17
CA THR A 23 -33.84 -14.12 -4.10
C THR A 23 -32.58 -14.95 -3.87
N GLU A 24 -32.69 -16.27 -3.83
CA GLU A 24 -31.54 -17.17 -3.66
C GLU A 24 -30.55 -17.06 -4.82
N LEU A 25 -31.01 -17.02 -6.06
CA LEU A 25 -30.17 -16.82 -7.23
C LEU A 25 -29.45 -15.47 -7.19
N THR A 26 -30.18 -14.40 -6.87
CA THR A 26 -29.63 -13.05 -6.75
C THR A 26 -28.62 -12.97 -5.61
N GLN A 27 -28.93 -13.55 -4.46
CA GLN A 27 -28.04 -13.58 -3.30
C GLN A 27 -26.76 -14.37 -3.59
N ASN A 28 -26.87 -15.51 -4.28
CA ASN A 28 -25.70 -16.31 -4.65
C ASN A 28 -24.78 -15.54 -5.59
N ALA A 29 -25.29 -14.83 -6.58
CA ALA A 29 -24.52 -13.97 -7.44
C ALA A 29 -23.88 -12.81 -6.64
N LEU A 30 -24.62 -12.19 -5.72
CA LEU A 30 -24.12 -11.12 -4.88
C LEU A 30 -22.97 -11.56 -3.96
N ILE A 31 -23.08 -12.73 -3.34
CA ILE A 31 -22.08 -13.25 -2.39
C ILE A 31 -20.89 -13.88 -3.11
N ASN A 32 -21.15 -14.71 -4.14
CA ASN A 32 -20.12 -15.54 -4.76
C ASN A 32 -19.39 -14.83 -5.92
N ASP A 33 -20.01 -13.84 -6.54
CA ASP A 33 -19.43 -13.12 -7.67
C ASP A 33 -19.05 -11.68 -7.25
N GLU A 34 -20.01 -10.84 -6.89
CA GLU A 34 -19.80 -9.41 -6.65
C GLU A 34 -18.96 -9.13 -5.40
N LEU A 35 -19.25 -9.79 -4.29
CA LEU A 35 -18.48 -9.62 -3.06
C LEU A 35 -17.06 -10.20 -3.19
N VAL A 36 -16.90 -11.31 -3.88
CA VAL A 36 -15.59 -11.93 -4.16
C VAL A 36 -14.76 -11.00 -5.05
N GLU A 37 -15.37 -10.44 -6.09
CA GLU A 37 -14.70 -9.48 -6.97
C GLU A 37 -14.31 -8.20 -6.23
N TRP A 38 -15.16 -7.71 -5.32
CA TRP A 38 -14.81 -6.58 -4.47
C TRP A 38 -13.60 -6.91 -3.56
N LYS A 39 -13.56 -8.09 -2.94
CA LYS A 39 -12.42 -8.52 -2.12
C LYS A 39 -11.14 -8.59 -2.94
N ARG A 40 -11.21 -9.04 -4.19
CA ARG A 40 -10.08 -9.07 -5.12
C ARG A 40 -9.60 -7.66 -5.45
N ARG A 41 -10.52 -6.72 -5.74
CA ARG A 41 -10.19 -5.30 -5.97
C ARG A 41 -9.57 -4.66 -4.73
N GLN A 42 -10.06 -4.96 -3.54
CA GLN A 42 -9.47 -4.50 -2.29
C GLN A 42 -8.03 -5.03 -2.10
N GLN A 43 -7.81 -6.29 -2.40
CA GLN A 43 -6.48 -6.91 -2.37
C GLN A 43 -5.49 -6.15 -3.28
N SER A 44 -5.88 -5.88 -4.51
CA SER A 44 -5.08 -5.10 -5.47
C SER A 44 -4.85 -3.66 -4.99
N ALA A 45 -5.89 -3.00 -4.47
CA ALA A 45 -5.79 -1.64 -3.93
C ALA A 45 -4.82 -1.57 -2.73
N CYS A 46 -4.77 -2.59 -1.88
CA CYS A 46 -3.84 -2.65 -0.75
C CYS A 46 -2.36 -2.64 -1.18
N ILE A 47 -2.05 -3.10 -2.38
CA ILE A 47 -0.69 -3.14 -2.94
C ILE A 47 -0.43 -2.06 -4.00
N GLY A 48 -1.20 -0.98 -3.97
CA GLY A 48 -1.00 0.18 -4.85
C GLY A 48 -1.76 0.14 -6.17
N GLY A 49 -2.59 -0.87 -6.40
CA GLY A 49 -3.48 -0.97 -7.55
C GLY A 49 -4.59 0.09 -7.55
N PRO A 50 -5.46 0.09 -8.57
CA PRO A 50 -6.54 1.07 -8.69
C PRO A 50 -7.44 1.09 -7.44
N PRO A 51 -7.83 2.26 -6.91
CA PRO A 51 -8.62 2.40 -5.68
C PRO A 51 -10.12 2.14 -5.94
N ASN A 52 -10.48 1.01 -6.54
CA ASN A 52 -11.84 0.65 -6.97
C ASN A 52 -12.56 -0.23 -5.94
N ALA A 53 -12.36 0.01 -4.65
CA ALA A 53 -12.92 -0.80 -3.56
C ALA A 53 -14.04 -0.09 -2.80
N CYS A 54 -14.87 0.74 -3.46
CA CYS A 54 -16.05 1.35 -2.87
C CYS A 54 -17.11 0.29 -2.54
N LEU A 55 -17.72 0.41 -1.36
CA LEU A 55 -18.72 -0.54 -0.84
C LEU A 55 -20.17 -0.05 -0.97
N ASP A 56 -20.41 1.17 -1.40
CA ASP A 56 -21.76 1.77 -1.36
C ASP A 56 -22.76 1.03 -2.24
N GLN A 57 -22.32 0.59 -3.41
CA GLN A 57 -23.18 -0.20 -4.31
C GLN A 57 -23.49 -1.59 -3.73
N LEU A 58 -22.49 -2.26 -3.17
CA LEU A 58 -22.71 -3.55 -2.49
C LEU A 58 -23.63 -3.38 -1.28
N GLN A 59 -23.46 -2.34 -0.47
CA GLN A 59 -24.33 -2.04 0.65
C GLN A 59 -25.79 -1.89 0.19
N ASN A 60 -26.04 -1.16 -0.90
CA ASN A 60 -27.38 -1.00 -1.46
C ASN A 60 -27.98 -2.35 -1.87
N TRP A 61 -27.22 -3.17 -2.61
CA TRP A 61 -27.69 -4.48 -3.05
C TRP A 61 -27.94 -5.45 -1.90
N PHE A 62 -27.02 -5.55 -0.94
CA PHE A 62 -27.20 -6.36 0.27
C PHE A 62 -28.44 -5.92 1.06
N THR A 63 -28.66 -4.62 1.19
CA THR A 63 -29.81 -4.08 1.91
C THR A 63 -31.12 -4.42 1.20
N ILE A 64 -31.20 -4.27 -0.13
CA ILE A 64 -32.40 -4.60 -0.92
C ILE A 64 -32.76 -6.10 -0.77
N VAL A 65 -31.77 -7.00 -0.86
CA VAL A 65 -32.00 -8.43 -0.69
C VAL A 65 -32.48 -8.74 0.74
N ALA A 66 -31.86 -8.09 1.73
CA ALA A 66 -32.27 -8.24 3.14
C ALA A 66 -33.70 -7.75 3.39
N GLU A 67 -34.07 -6.61 2.82
CA GLU A 67 -35.44 -6.06 2.88
C GLU A 67 -36.46 -7.04 2.26
N SER A 68 -36.13 -7.64 1.11
CA SER A 68 -36.98 -8.64 0.47
C SER A 68 -37.19 -9.87 1.37
N LEU A 69 -36.13 -10.38 1.98
CA LEU A 69 -36.23 -11.51 2.93
C LEU A 69 -37.02 -11.13 4.20
N GLN A 70 -36.84 -9.91 4.68
CA GLN A 70 -37.60 -9.41 5.83
C GLN A 70 -39.10 -9.30 5.51
N GLN A 71 -39.45 -8.85 4.33
CA GLN A 71 -40.86 -8.84 3.87
C GLN A 71 -41.42 -10.26 3.79
N VAL A 72 -40.66 -11.24 3.28
CA VAL A 72 -41.09 -12.64 3.27
C VAL A 72 -41.36 -13.14 4.69
N ARG A 73 -40.47 -12.86 5.64
CA ARG A 73 -40.67 -13.21 7.06
C ARG A 73 -41.95 -12.62 7.63
N GLN A 74 -42.24 -11.37 7.33
CA GLN A 74 -43.50 -10.71 7.76
C GLN A 74 -44.72 -11.39 7.14
N GLN A 75 -44.68 -11.77 5.87
CA GLN A 75 -45.77 -12.50 5.22
C GLN A 75 -45.96 -13.91 5.80
N LEU A 76 -44.87 -14.64 6.06
CA LEU A 76 -44.96 -15.96 6.71
C LEU A 76 -45.59 -15.88 8.10
N LYS A 77 -45.26 -14.83 8.88
CA LYS A 77 -45.90 -14.60 10.18
C LYS A 77 -47.43 -14.35 10.03
N LYS A 78 -47.82 -13.56 9.06
CA LYS A 78 -49.26 -13.33 8.76
C LYS A 78 -49.98 -14.62 8.33
N LEU A 79 -49.32 -15.48 7.54
CA LEU A 79 -49.87 -16.75 7.13
C LEU A 79 -50.05 -17.70 8.32
N GLU A 80 -49.09 -17.71 9.25
CA GLU A 80 -49.19 -18.45 10.50
C GLU A 80 -50.37 -17.98 11.38
N GLU A 81 -50.57 -16.68 11.52
CA GLU A 81 -51.73 -16.11 12.22
C GLU A 81 -53.06 -16.46 11.54
N LEU A 82 -53.13 -16.55 10.21
CA LEU A 82 -54.29 -17.00 9.47
C LEU A 82 -54.55 -18.50 9.64
N GLU A 83 -53.51 -19.32 9.66
CA GLU A 83 -53.59 -20.73 9.94
C GLU A 83 -54.19 -20.98 11.34
N GLN A 84 -53.68 -20.27 12.36
CA GLN A 84 -54.19 -20.35 13.73
C GLN A 84 -55.67 -20.00 13.86
N LYS A 85 -56.15 -19.06 13.04
CA LYS A 85 -57.59 -18.69 13.02
C LYS A 85 -58.46 -19.73 12.36
N TYR A 86 -57.97 -20.34 11.29
CA TYR A 86 -58.71 -21.35 10.54
C TYR A 86 -57.75 -22.24 9.74
N THR A 87 -57.80 -23.54 9.98
CA THR A 87 -57.07 -24.55 9.23
C THR A 87 -57.98 -25.69 8.82
N TYR A 88 -57.58 -26.52 7.88
CA TYR A 88 -58.31 -27.63 7.34
C TYR A 88 -57.38 -28.75 6.88
N GLU A 89 -57.93 -29.92 6.60
CA GLU A 89 -57.17 -31.04 6.11
C GLU A 89 -56.48 -30.70 4.77
N HIS A 90 -55.17 -30.93 4.70
CA HIS A 90 -54.32 -30.60 3.55
C HIS A 90 -54.10 -29.10 3.27
N ASP A 91 -54.23 -28.25 4.28
CA ASP A 91 -53.93 -26.81 4.15
C ASP A 91 -52.54 -26.57 3.58
N PRO A 92 -52.39 -25.88 2.45
CA PRO A 92 -51.09 -25.57 1.85
C PRO A 92 -50.15 -24.79 2.76
N ILE A 93 -50.67 -23.96 3.67
CA ILE A 93 -49.87 -23.21 4.65
C ILE A 93 -49.25 -24.21 5.64
N THR A 94 -50.04 -25.07 6.25
CA THR A 94 -49.56 -26.07 7.23
C THR A 94 -48.49 -27.00 6.65
N LYS A 95 -48.65 -27.39 5.37
CA LYS A 95 -47.68 -28.26 4.69
C LYS A 95 -46.33 -27.58 4.43
N ASN A 96 -46.31 -26.28 4.11
CA ASN A 96 -45.14 -25.61 3.58
C ASN A 96 -44.49 -24.64 4.60
N LYS A 97 -45.18 -24.22 5.66
CA LYS A 97 -44.72 -23.18 6.56
C LYS A 97 -43.33 -23.45 7.12
N GLN A 98 -43.05 -24.63 7.62
CA GLN A 98 -41.75 -24.96 8.22
C GLN A 98 -40.61 -24.85 7.20
N VAL A 99 -40.79 -25.44 6.03
CA VAL A 99 -39.78 -25.39 4.94
C VAL A 99 -39.54 -23.95 4.47
N LEU A 100 -40.60 -23.14 4.37
CA LEU A 100 -40.47 -21.74 3.97
C LEU A 100 -39.79 -20.90 5.05
N TRP A 101 -40.07 -21.13 6.33
CA TRP A 101 -39.40 -20.49 7.45
C TRP A 101 -37.91 -20.85 7.48
N ASP A 102 -37.58 -22.12 7.42
CA ASP A 102 -36.21 -22.62 7.49
C ASP A 102 -35.38 -22.08 6.31
N ARG A 103 -35.95 -22.07 5.10
CA ARG A 103 -35.29 -21.56 3.91
C ARG A 103 -35.08 -20.03 3.99
N THR A 104 -36.10 -19.29 4.40
CA THR A 104 -36.01 -17.83 4.55
C THR A 104 -34.99 -17.48 5.63
N PHE A 105 -35.00 -18.17 6.75
CA PHE A 105 -34.03 -17.97 7.83
C PHE A 105 -32.60 -18.28 7.38
N SER A 106 -32.38 -19.39 6.70
CA SER A 106 -31.07 -19.79 6.19
C SER A 106 -30.51 -18.76 5.20
N LEU A 107 -31.32 -18.27 4.25
CA LEU A 107 -30.94 -17.24 3.32
C LEU A 107 -30.60 -15.90 4.03
N PHE A 108 -31.43 -15.50 4.97
CA PHE A 108 -31.20 -14.28 5.75
C PHE A 108 -29.92 -14.36 6.59
N GLN A 109 -29.70 -15.48 7.28
CA GLN A 109 -28.51 -15.73 8.05
C GLN A 109 -27.24 -15.69 7.19
N GLN A 110 -27.23 -16.36 6.05
CA GLN A 110 -26.11 -16.37 5.11
C GLN A 110 -25.82 -14.97 4.58
N LEU A 111 -26.85 -14.21 4.22
CA LEU A 111 -26.72 -12.84 3.73
C LEU A 111 -26.08 -11.93 4.79
N ILE A 112 -26.59 -11.96 6.01
CA ILE A 112 -26.07 -11.14 7.12
C ILE A 112 -24.64 -11.52 7.46
N GLN A 113 -24.31 -12.81 7.54
CA GLN A 113 -22.94 -13.27 7.79
C GLN A 113 -21.95 -12.82 6.72
N SER A 114 -22.36 -12.89 5.45
CA SER A 114 -21.54 -12.44 4.32
C SER A 114 -21.37 -10.93 4.25
N SER A 115 -22.29 -10.17 4.83
CA SER A 115 -22.29 -8.71 4.81
C SER A 115 -21.30 -8.04 5.78
N PHE A 116 -20.70 -8.80 6.69
CA PHE A 116 -19.73 -8.29 7.65
C PHE A 116 -18.32 -8.37 7.08
N VAL A 117 -17.72 -7.22 6.75
CA VAL A 117 -16.47 -7.13 6.00
C VAL A 117 -15.48 -6.17 6.63
N VAL A 118 -14.19 -6.37 6.33
CA VAL A 118 -13.13 -5.42 6.66
C VAL A 118 -13.07 -4.38 5.54
N GLU A 119 -13.57 -3.17 5.81
CA GLU A 119 -13.60 -2.06 4.84
C GLU A 119 -12.21 -1.47 4.61
N ARG A 120 -11.46 -1.21 5.69
CA ARG A 120 -10.05 -0.81 5.62
C ARG A 120 -9.20 -1.82 6.37
N GLN A 121 -8.23 -2.37 5.67
CA GLN A 121 -7.30 -3.35 6.21
C GLN A 121 -6.37 -2.71 7.27
N PRO A 122 -5.82 -3.51 8.20
CA PRO A 122 -4.93 -3.02 9.24
C PRO A 122 -3.77 -2.20 8.66
N CYS A 123 -3.60 -0.98 9.17
CA CYS A 123 -2.60 -0.05 8.67
C CYS A 123 -2.09 0.87 9.78
N MET A 124 -0.78 1.08 9.82
CA MET A 124 -0.18 2.08 10.72
C MET A 124 -0.38 3.49 10.15
N PRO A 125 -0.89 4.46 10.93
CA PRO A 125 -1.04 5.85 10.47
C PRO A 125 0.27 6.49 10.00
N THR A 126 1.39 6.06 10.56
CA THR A 126 2.74 6.52 10.18
C THR A 126 3.17 6.05 8.79
N HIS A 127 2.58 4.97 8.28
CA HIS A 127 2.89 4.39 6.97
C HIS A 127 1.60 4.04 6.20
N PRO A 128 0.79 5.03 5.84
CA PRO A 128 -0.53 4.79 5.24
C PRO A 128 -0.48 4.10 3.88
N GLN A 129 0.66 4.17 3.20
CA GLN A 129 0.88 3.53 1.89
C GLN A 129 1.41 2.08 2.00
N ARG A 130 1.55 1.55 3.21
CA ARG A 130 2.07 0.22 3.52
C ARG A 130 1.09 -0.56 4.42
N PRO A 131 -0.19 -0.72 4.02
CA PRO A 131 -1.13 -1.50 4.82
C PRO A 131 -0.65 -2.94 4.97
N LEU A 132 -1.14 -3.63 6.00
CA LEU A 132 -0.83 -5.03 6.30
C LEU A 132 0.60 -5.29 6.80
N VAL A 133 1.46 -4.28 6.90
CA VAL A 133 2.72 -4.37 7.63
C VAL A 133 2.56 -3.61 8.94
N LEU A 134 2.65 -4.31 10.06
CA LEU A 134 2.46 -3.77 11.40
C LEU A 134 3.76 -3.88 12.19
N LYS A 135 4.08 -2.84 12.98
CA LYS A 135 5.26 -2.85 13.86
C LYS A 135 4.81 -3.03 15.31
N THR A 136 5.51 -3.87 16.06
CA THR A 136 5.28 -4.03 17.50
C THR A 136 5.40 -2.70 18.23
N GLY A 137 4.46 -2.44 19.15
CA GLY A 137 4.41 -1.20 19.93
C GLY A 137 3.94 0.04 19.18
N VAL A 138 3.62 -0.07 17.89
CA VAL A 138 3.07 1.02 17.09
C VAL A 138 1.56 0.85 16.92
N GLN A 139 0.83 1.93 17.07
CA GLN A 139 -0.62 1.94 16.88
C GLN A 139 -0.98 1.71 15.41
N PHE A 140 -2.05 0.97 15.19
CA PHE A 140 -2.63 0.77 13.88
C PHE A 140 -4.15 0.89 13.91
N THR A 141 -4.73 1.10 12.74
CA THR A 141 -6.17 1.27 12.55
C THR A 141 -6.72 0.16 11.66
N VAL A 142 -7.97 -0.21 11.89
CA VAL A 142 -8.74 -1.11 11.03
C VAL A 142 -10.21 -0.69 11.08
N LYS A 143 -10.90 -0.73 9.95
CA LYS A 143 -12.32 -0.36 9.86
C LYS A 143 -13.14 -1.53 9.33
N LEU A 144 -14.25 -1.80 10.01
CA LEU A 144 -15.23 -2.83 9.67
C LEU A 144 -16.52 -2.18 9.22
N ARG A 145 -17.25 -2.86 8.35
CA ARG A 145 -18.55 -2.42 7.86
C ARG A 145 -19.53 -3.59 7.80
N LEU A 146 -20.76 -3.35 8.17
CA LEU A 146 -21.89 -4.24 7.91
C LEU A 146 -22.69 -3.70 6.73
N LEU A 147 -22.78 -4.48 5.64
CA LEU A 147 -23.37 -4.03 4.39
C LEU A 147 -24.91 -4.03 4.41
N VAL A 148 -25.53 -4.79 5.31
CA VAL A 148 -26.98 -4.79 5.49
C VAL A 148 -27.39 -3.68 6.44
N LYS A 149 -28.23 -2.75 5.97
CA LYS A 149 -28.74 -1.62 6.72
C LYS A 149 -30.27 -1.65 6.75
N LEU A 150 -30.83 -2.40 7.70
CA LEU A 150 -32.27 -2.46 7.92
C LEU A 150 -32.66 -1.53 9.08
N GLN A 151 -33.65 -0.65 8.88
CA GLN A 151 -34.10 0.31 9.91
C GLN A 151 -34.73 -0.39 11.12
N GLU A 152 -35.33 -1.56 10.91
CA GLU A 152 -36.02 -2.35 11.95
C GLU A 152 -35.04 -3.11 12.87
N LEU A 153 -33.78 -3.26 12.45
CA LEU A 153 -32.76 -3.93 13.24
C LEU A 153 -32.11 -2.92 14.19
N ASN A 154 -32.29 -3.14 15.48
CA ASN A 154 -31.58 -2.36 16.48
C ASN A 154 -30.13 -2.88 16.57
N TYR A 155 -29.22 -2.21 15.85
CA TYR A 155 -27.82 -2.62 15.74
C TYR A 155 -27.01 -2.18 16.95
N ASN A 156 -27.11 -2.91 18.05
CA ASN A 156 -26.18 -2.78 19.17
C ASN A 156 -25.08 -3.85 19.05
N LEU A 157 -24.32 -3.79 17.96
CA LEU A 157 -23.29 -4.78 17.63
C LEU A 157 -21.98 -4.41 18.32
N LYS A 158 -21.59 -5.20 19.29
CA LYS A 158 -20.33 -5.05 20.01
C LYS A 158 -19.28 -5.97 19.39
N VAL A 159 -18.40 -5.40 18.58
CA VAL A 159 -17.35 -6.14 17.87
C VAL A 159 -16.15 -6.35 18.76
N LYS A 160 -15.69 -7.59 18.86
CA LYS A 160 -14.46 -7.99 19.55
C LYS A 160 -13.38 -8.32 18.54
N VAL A 161 -12.15 -7.83 18.78
CA VAL A 161 -10.98 -8.15 17.96
C VAL A 161 -10.16 -9.26 18.61
N LEU A 162 -9.67 -10.19 17.79
CA LEU A 162 -8.80 -11.30 18.17
C LEU A 162 -7.61 -11.34 17.22
N PHE A 163 -6.46 -11.74 17.71
CA PHE A 163 -5.25 -11.91 16.91
C PHE A 163 -4.90 -13.40 16.83
N ASP A 164 -4.66 -13.91 15.62
CA ASP A 164 -4.33 -15.32 15.35
C ASP A 164 -5.27 -16.33 16.02
N LYS A 165 -6.58 -16.06 15.95
CA LYS A 165 -7.62 -16.89 16.58
C LYS A 165 -7.50 -18.38 16.24
N ASP A 166 -7.25 -18.69 14.97
CA ASP A 166 -7.24 -20.06 14.43
C ASP A 166 -5.84 -20.70 14.45
N VAL A 167 -4.85 -19.97 14.99
CA VAL A 167 -3.46 -20.42 15.06
C VAL A 167 -3.22 -21.24 16.33
N ASN A 168 -2.84 -22.50 16.16
CA ASN A 168 -2.49 -23.41 17.25
C ASN A 168 -1.17 -24.14 16.95
N GLU A 169 -0.66 -24.87 17.94
CA GLU A 169 0.63 -25.58 17.81
C GLU A 169 0.65 -26.65 16.72
N ARG A 170 -0.53 -27.12 16.27
CA ARG A 170 -0.64 -28.17 15.25
C ARG A 170 -0.60 -27.62 13.82
N ASN A 171 -0.99 -26.35 13.62
CA ASN A 171 -1.06 -25.72 12.31
C ASN A 171 -0.02 -24.61 12.10
N THR A 172 0.95 -24.45 13.02
CA THR A 172 2.03 -23.49 12.92
C THR A 172 3.38 -24.15 12.72
N VAL A 173 4.30 -23.41 12.10
CA VAL A 173 5.69 -23.83 11.96
C VAL A 173 6.47 -23.58 13.25
N LYS A 174 7.55 -24.35 13.46
CA LYS A 174 8.47 -24.15 14.58
C LYS A 174 9.01 -22.69 14.55
N GLY A 175 9.01 -22.03 15.70
CA GLY A 175 9.49 -20.66 15.83
C GLY A 175 8.47 -19.57 15.51
N PHE A 176 7.23 -19.92 15.19
CA PHE A 176 6.15 -18.95 14.95
C PHE A 176 5.91 -18.06 16.19
N ARG A 177 5.98 -16.75 15.99
CA ARG A 177 5.85 -15.77 17.08
C ARG A 177 4.39 -15.62 17.52
N LYS A 178 4.17 -15.41 18.80
CA LYS A 178 2.85 -15.13 19.39
C LYS A 178 2.80 -13.69 19.85
N PHE A 179 1.65 -13.05 19.66
CA PHE A 179 1.44 -11.66 20.03
C PHE A 179 0.19 -11.49 20.88
N ASN A 180 0.25 -10.53 21.80
CA ASN A 180 -0.90 -9.99 22.48
C ASN A 180 -1.35 -8.72 21.78
N ILE A 181 -2.65 -8.58 21.55
CA ILE A 181 -3.23 -7.34 21.10
C ILE A 181 -3.49 -6.44 22.33
N LEU A 182 -3.13 -5.18 22.23
CA LEU A 182 -3.31 -4.17 23.27
C LEU A 182 -4.23 -3.06 22.74
N GLY A 183 -4.87 -2.32 23.64
CA GLY A 183 -5.77 -1.23 23.33
C GLY A 183 -7.24 -1.61 23.51
N THR A 184 -8.13 -0.96 22.79
CA THR A 184 -9.57 -1.20 22.87
C THR A 184 -9.96 -2.46 22.13
N HIS A 185 -10.09 -3.58 22.85
CA HIS A 185 -10.43 -4.89 22.28
C HIS A 185 -11.87 -5.01 21.77
N THR A 186 -12.73 -4.07 22.12
CA THR A 186 -14.15 -4.12 21.79
C THR A 186 -14.64 -2.76 21.34
N LYS A 187 -15.38 -2.71 20.25
CA LYS A 187 -15.95 -1.48 19.69
C LYS A 187 -17.40 -1.71 19.28
N VAL A 188 -18.27 -0.76 19.59
CA VAL A 188 -19.66 -0.79 19.11
C VAL A 188 -19.70 -0.26 17.68
N MET A 189 -20.49 -0.91 16.82
CA MET A 189 -20.76 -0.41 15.48
C MET A 189 -21.74 0.77 15.56
N ASN A 190 -21.37 1.86 14.92
CA ASN A 190 -22.18 3.07 14.88
C ASN A 190 -22.54 3.43 13.43
N MET A 191 -23.71 4.08 13.27
CA MET A 191 -24.08 4.68 12.00
C MET A 191 -23.19 5.91 11.74
N GLU A 192 -22.50 5.95 10.62
CA GLU A 192 -21.69 7.10 10.23
C GLU A 192 -22.57 8.24 9.72
N GLU A 193 -22.20 9.46 10.09
CA GLU A 193 -22.84 10.69 9.61
C GLU A 193 -22.39 11.01 8.17
N SER A 194 -22.71 10.14 7.23
CA SER A 194 -22.44 10.34 5.81
C SER A 194 -23.75 10.31 5.03
N THR A 195 -23.76 10.88 3.83
CA THR A 195 -24.95 10.91 2.95
C THR A 195 -25.57 9.53 2.70
N ASN A 196 -24.75 8.48 2.71
CA ASN A 196 -25.21 7.09 2.54
C ASN A 196 -25.29 6.32 3.87
N GLY A 197 -24.89 6.90 4.99
CA GLY A 197 -24.85 6.32 6.34
C GLY A 197 -24.41 4.86 6.35
N SER A 198 -23.17 4.57 6.70
CA SER A 198 -22.68 3.19 6.82
C SER A 198 -22.66 2.75 8.26
N LEU A 199 -23.00 1.47 8.52
CA LEU A 199 -22.87 0.88 9.84
C LEU A 199 -21.45 0.33 9.98
N ALA A 200 -20.61 1.01 10.77
CA ALA A 200 -19.19 0.75 10.83
C ALA A 200 -18.63 0.74 12.27
N ALA A 201 -17.53 0.03 12.45
CA ALA A 201 -16.70 0.08 13.65
C ALA A 201 -15.24 0.32 13.25
N GLU A 202 -14.63 1.37 13.79
CA GLU A 202 -13.24 1.69 13.53
C GLU A 202 -12.42 1.56 14.82
N PHE A 203 -11.43 0.67 14.78
CA PHE A 203 -10.43 0.51 15.82
C PHE A 203 -9.22 1.38 15.48
N ARG A 204 -8.88 2.36 16.32
CA ARG A 204 -7.82 3.35 16.03
C ARG A 204 -6.56 3.20 16.87
N HIS A 205 -6.62 2.48 17.99
CA HIS A 205 -5.55 2.44 18.99
C HIS A 205 -5.14 1.01 19.35
N LEU A 206 -5.16 0.11 18.36
CA LEU A 206 -4.69 -1.24 18.54
C LEU A 206 -3.16 -1.28 18.42
N GLN A 207 -2.52 -2.08 19.27
CA GLN A 207 -1.08 -2.33 19.24
C GLN A 207 -0.80 -3.82 19.40
N LEU A 208 0.34 -4.29 18.89
CA LEU A 208 0.80 -5.65 19.07
C LEU A 208 2.02 -5.67 19.99
N LYS A 209 2.00 -6.58 20.97
CA LYS A 209 3.12 -6.86 21.86
C LYS A 209 3.52 -8.33 21.71
N GLU A 210 4.77 -8.59 21.38
CA GLU A 210 5.29 -9.94 21.27
C GLU A 210 5.32 -10.61 22.66
N GLN A 211 4.85 -11.86 22.72
CA GLN A 211 4.94 -12.69 23.91
C GLN A 211 6.37 -13.19 24.05
N LYS A 212 7.01 -12.89 25.20
CA LYS A 212 8.33 -13.43 25.52
C LYS A 212 8.15 -14.90 25.95
N ASN A 213 8.59 -15.82 25.13
CA ASN A 213 8.71 -17.22 25.54
C ASN A 213 9.91 -17.37 26.49
N ALA A 214 9.71 -18.00 27.65
CA ALA A 214 10.74 -18.25 28.66
C ALA A 214 11.78 -19.33 28.26
N GLY A 215 11.84 -19.72 26.99
CA GLY A 215 12.77 -20.72 26.45
C GLY A 215 13.77 -20.09 25.49
N THR A 216 14.99 -20.60 25.51
CA THR A 216 16.10 -20.23 24.63
C THR A 216 15.62 -20.16 23.17
N ARG A 217 15.66 -18.96 22.58
CA ARG A 217 15.40 -18.74 21.14
C ARG A 217 16.48 -19.43 20.31
N THR A 218 16.30 -20.68 20.00
CA THR A 218 16.86 -21.24 18.78
C THR A 218 15.90 -20.89 17.65
N ASN A 219 16.08 -19.71 17.07
CA ASN A 219 15.28 -19.17 15.95
C ASN A 219 15.58 -19.89 14.63
N GLU A 220 15.57 -21.21 14.62
CA GLU A 220 15.72 -22.00 13.40
C GLU A 220 14.34 -22.53 12.96
N GLY A 221 13.45 -21.59 12.64
CA GLY A 221 12.23 -21.89 11.90
C GLY A 221 12.50 -21.81 10.38
N PRO A 222 11.67 -22.47 9.55
CA PRO A 222 11.80 -22.41 8.09
C PRO A 222 11.45 -21.05 7.50
N LEU A 223 10.81 -20.16 8.26
CA LEU A 223 10.37 -18.84 7.84
C LEU A 223 11.16 -17.73 8.56
N ILE A 224 11.56 -16.70 7.82
CA ILE A 224 12.05 -15.45 8.41
C ILE A 224 10.88 -14.62 8.92
N VAL A 225 11.15 -13.65 9.80
CA VAL A 225 10.16 -12.78 10.45
C VAL A 225 9.17 -12.15 9.46
N THR A 226 9.65 -11.72 8.30
CA THR A 226 8.83 -11.05 7.27
C THR A 226 8.04 -12.01 6.38
N GLU A 227 8.26 -13.30 6.49
CA GLU A 227 7.48 -14.36 5.80
C GLU A 227 6.43 -15.00 6.69
N GLU A 228 6.41 -14.63 7.96
CA GLU A 228 5.46 -15.11 8.96
C GLU A 228 4.18 -14.28 8.85
N LEU A 229 3.10 -14.95 8.47
CA LEU A 229 1.80 -14.32 8.24
C LEU A 229 0.88 -14.52 9.45
N HIS A 230 0.26 -13.44 9.87
CA HIS A 230 -0.69 -13.37 10.97
C HIS A 230 -2.04 -12.83 10.48
N SER A 231 -3.08 -12.92 11.29
CA SER A 231 -4.40 -12.38 10.94
C SER A 231 -5.12 -11.78 12.14
N LEU A 232 -5.98 -10.78 11.87
CA LEU A 232 -6.94 -10.28 12.84
C LEU A 232 -8.33 -10.82 12.51
N SER A 233 -9.00 -11.38 13.50
CA SER A 233 -10.41 -11.80 13.41
C SER A 233 -11.28 -10.86 14.23
N PHE A 234 -12.48 -10.62 13.74
CA PHE A 234 -13.47 -9.75 14.35
C PHE A 234 -14.76 -10.50 14.51
N GLU A 235 -15.26 -10.56 15.74
CA GLU A 235 -16.46 -11.29 16.11
C GLU A 235 -17.50 -10.37 16.70
N THR A 236 -18.75 -10.60 16.35
CA THR A 236 -19.90 -9.97 16.98
C THR A 236 -21.11 -10.88 16.85
N GLN A 237 -22.19 -10.56 17.56
CA GLN A 237 -23.43 -11.32 17.51
C GLN A 237 -24.59 -10.36 17.29
N LEU A 238 -25.41 -10.63 16.29
CA LEU A 238 -26.69 -9.96 16.09
C LEU A 238 -27.75 -10.69 16.87
N CYS A 239 -28.27 -10.05 17.92
CA CYS A 239 -29.31 -10.62 18.79
C CYS A 239 -30.60 -9.80 18.67
N GLN A 240 -31.68 -10.49 18.30
CA GLN A 240 -33.04 -9.96 18.31
C GLN A 240 -34.01 -11.02 18.78
N PRO A 241 -35.23 -10.68 19.18
CA PRO A 241 -36.25 -11.69 19.56
C PRO A 241 -36.46 -12.70 18.42
N GLY A 242 -36.15 -13.95 18.70
CA GLY A 242 -36.26 -15.05 17.72
C GLY A 242 -35.17 -15.09 16.64
N LEU A 243 -34.10 -14.29 16.77
CA LEU A 243 -33.01 -14.27 15.79
C LEU A 243 -31.66 -14.02 16.49
N VAL A 244 -30.77 -15.00 16.42
CA VAL A 244 -29.39 -14.88 16.87
C VAL A 244 -28.47 -15.32 15.75
N ILE A 245 -27.60 -14.42 15.28
CA ILE A 245 -26.65 -14.67 14.19
C ILE A 245 -25.25 -14.28 14.66
N ASP A 246 -24.34 -15.24 14.66
CA ASP A 246 -22.92 -15.01 14.89
C ASP A 246 -22.28 -14.45 13.61
N LEU A 247 -21.57 -13.35 13.76
CA LEU A 247 -20.85 -12.68 12.68
C LEU A 247 -19.36 -12.73 12.91
N GLU A 248 -18.63 -13.12 11.89
CA GLU A 248 -17.18 -13.15 11.90
C GLU A 248 -16.62 -12.65 10.57
N THR A 249 -15.55 -11.86 10.63
CA THR A 249 -14.74 -11.50 9.47
C THR A 249 -13.28 -11.46 9.85
N THR A 250 -12.39 -11.62 8.87
CA THR A 250 -10.95 -11.69 9.10
C THR A 250 -10.24 -10.74 8.13
N SER A 251 -9.18 -10.08 8.62
CA SER A 251 -8.31 -9.26 7.77
C SER A 251 -7.56 -10.10 6.74
N LEU A 252 -7.06 -9.45 5.70
CA LEU A 252 -5.97 -10.03 4.91
C LEU A 252 -4.77 -10.31 5.84
N PRO A 253 -3.91 -11.29 5.51
CA PRO A 253 -2.74 -11.59 6.30
C PRO A 253 -1.85 -10.38 6.50
N VAL A 254 -1.34 -10.23 7.73
CA VAL A 254 -0.43 -9.16 8.13
C VAL A 254 0.95 -9.72 8.42
N VAL A 255 1.97 -8.93 8.11
CA VAL A 255 3.36 -9.17 8.53
C VAL A 255 3.65 -8.29 9.74
N VAL A 256 4.18 -8.87 10.82
CA VAL A 256 4.54 -8.13 12.03
C VAL A 256 6.05 -7.97 12.11
N ILE A 257 6.52 -6.72 12.06
CA ILE A 257 7.93 -6.37 12.17
C ILE A 257 8.25 -5.81 13.56
N SER A 258 9.47 -5.95 14.01
CA SER A 258 9.96 -5.38 15.27
C SER A 258 10.83 -4.14 15.04
N ASN A 259 11.44 -4.00 13.86
CA ASN A 259 12.27 -2.85 13.49
C ASN A 259 11.82 -2.28 12.13
N VAL A 260 11.88 -0.95 11.98
CA VAL A 260 11.57 -0.25 10.72
C VAL A 260 12.46 -0.70 9.56
N SER A 261 13.69 -1.13 9.83
CA SER A 261 14.59 -1.71 8.81
C SER A 261 14.03 -2.95 8.12
N GLN A 262 13.05 -3.63 8.73
CA GLN A 262 12.36 -4.80 8.17
C GLN A 262 11.18 -4.41 7.26
N LEU A 263 10.79 -3.13 7.23
CA LEU A 263 9.63 -2.66 6.46
C LEU A 263 9.74 -2.99 4.96
N PRO A 264 10.88 -2.78 4.27
CA PRO A 264 10.99 -3.15 2.85
C PRO A 264 10.74 -4.64 2.59
N SER A 265 11.32 -5.52 3.40
CA SER A 265 11.13 -6.97 3.27
C SER A 265 9.71 -7.41 3.64
N GLY A 266 9.12 -6.80 4.68
CA GLY A 266 7.73 -7.03 5.05
C GLY A 266 6.76 -6.61 3.95
N TRP A 267 7.02 -5.48 3.32
CA TRP A 267 6.22 -5.00 2.20
C TRP A 267 6.36 -5.92 0.96
N ALA A 268 7.54 -6.42 0.67
CA ALA A 268 7.74 -7.42 -0.39
C ALA A 268 6.86 -8.65 -0.18
N SER A 269 6.76 -9.14 1.05
CA SER A 269 5.90 -10.27 1.40
C SER A 269 4.42 -9.96 1.17
N ILE A 270 3.96 -8.77 1.55
CA ILE A 270 2.58 -8.33 1.31
C ILE A 270 2.29 -8.20 -0.18
N LEU A 271 3.22 -7.64 -0.96
CA LEU A 271 3.08 -7.57 -2.42
C LEU A 271 2.94 -8.97 -3.04
N TRP A 272 3.85 -9.87 -2.70
CA TRP A 272 3.89 -11.22 -3.26
C TRP A 272 2.65 -12.03 -2.93
N TYR A 273 2.23 -11.99 -1.67
CA TYR A 273 1.02 -12.65 -1.21
C TYR A 273 -0.22 -12.15 -1.96
N ASN A 274 -0.47 -10.84 -1.93
CA ASN A 274 -1.70 -10.26 -2.49
C ASN A 274 -1.72 -10.26 -4.02
N MET A 275 -0.58 -10.36 -4.68
CA MET A 275 -0.48 -10.55 -6.13
C MET A 275 -0.87 -11.96 -6.56
N LEU A 276 -0.54 -12.99 -5.77
CA LEU A 276 -0.58 -14.39 -6.20
C LEU A 276 -1.67 -15.24 -5.53
N VAL A 277 -2.18 -14.84 -4.38
CA VAL A 277 -3.17 -15.63 -3.62
C VAL A 277 -4.59 -15.20 -3.95
N ALA A 278 -5.41 -16.17 -4.37
CA ALA A 278 -6.85 -16.00 -4.52
C ALA A 278 -7.60 -16.28 -3.21
N GLU A 279 -7.08 -17.15 -2.35
CA GLU A 279 -7.70 -17.51 -1.07
C GLU A 279 -7.15 -16.68 0.09
N PRO A 280 -7.97 -15.90 0.81
CA PRO A 280 -7.51 -14.89 1.74
C PRO A 280 -6.93 -15.40 3.07
N ARG A 281 -6.80 -16.70 3.31
CA ARG A 281 -6.37 -17.27 4.60
C ARG A 281 -5.21 -18.27 4.54
N ASN A 282 -4.35 -18.20 3.54
CA ASN A 282 -3.20 -19.11 3.46
C ASN A 282 -2.01 -18.58 4.27
N LEU A 283 -1.99 -18.83 5.59
CA LEU A 283 -0.89 -18.41 6.47
C LEU A 283 0.41 -19.22 6.25
N SER A 284 0.35 -20.35 5.55
CA SER A 284 1.52 -21.18 5.19
C SER A 284 2.12 -20.83 3.83
N PHE A 285 1.68 -19.79 3.18
CA PHE A 285 2.03 -19.40 1.82
C PHE A 285 3.55 -19.38 1.57
N PHE A 286 4.34 -18.83 2.48
CA PHE A 286 5.79 -18.69 2.30
C PHE A 286 6.60 -19.96 2.62
N LEU A 287 5.96 -21.06 3.01
CA LEU A 287 6.65 -22.37 3.07
C LEU A 287 6.97 -22.88 1.67
N THR A 288 6.07 -22.66 0.71
CA THR A 288 6.22 -23.00 -0.71
C THR A 288 5.61 -21.88 -1.56
N PRO A 289 6.25 -20.70 -1.62
CA PRO A 289 5.69 -19.57 -2.36
C PRO A 289 5.67 -19.85 -3.85
N PRO A 290 4.55 -19.57 -4.55
CA PRO A 290 4.48 -19.73 -5.99
C PRO A 290 5.33 -18.70 -6.72
N CYS A 291 5.73 -19.03 -7.96
CA CYS A 291 6.37 -18.08 -8.85
C CYS A 291 5.36 -17.06 -9.40
N ALA A 292 5.80 -15.83 -9.60
CA ALA A 292 5.03 -14.81 -10.31
C ALA A 292 5.36 -14.82 -11.81
N ARG A 293 4.36 -14.59 -12.65
CA ARG A 293 4.61 -14.27 -14.04
C ARG A 293 5.07 -12.82 -14.16
N TRP A 294 5.97 -12.55 -15.10
CA TRP A 294 6.46 -11.19 -15.32
C TRP A 294 5.33 -10.21 -15.62
N ALA A 295 4.33 -10.62 -16.38
CA ALA A 295 3.15 -9.80 -16.65
C ALA A 295 2.46 -9.32 -15.37
N GLN A 296 2.33 -10.17 -14.35
CA GLN A 296 1.74 -9.81 -13.05
C GLN A 296 2.69 -8.91 -12.24
N LEU A 297 3.96 -9.29 -12.12
CA LEU A 297 4.93 -8.54 -11.33
C LEU A 297 5.22 -7.16 -11.90
N SER A 298 5.30 -7.02 -13.23
CA SER A 298 5.53 -5.74 -13.89
C SER A 298 4.42 -4.72 -13.61
N GLU A 299 3.17 -5.16 -13.60
CA GLU A 299 2.03 -4.33 -13.24
C GLU A 299 2.11 -3.86 -11.78
N VAL A 300 2.38 -4.79 -10.85
CA VAL A 300 2.53 -4.48 -9.42
C VAL A 300 3.72 -3.56 -9.17
N LEU A 301 4.83 -3.73 -9.86
CA LEU A 301 5.98 -2.81 -9.79
C LEU A 301 5.60 -1.40 -10.25
N SER A 302 4.88 -1.28 -11.35
CA SER A 302 4.40 0.03 -11.82
C SER A 302 3.48 0.69 -10.79
N TRP A 303 2.60 -0.07 -10.14
CA TRP A 303 1.74 0.45 -9.06
C TRP A 303 2.52 1.00 -7.87
N GLN A 304 3.68 0.42 -7.53
CA GLN A 304 4.51 0.94 -6.43
C GLN A 304 4.97 2.38 -6.71
N PHE A 305 5.19 2.73 -7.95
CA PHE A 305 5.55 4.09 -8.35
C PHE A 305 4.30 4.98 -8.50
N SER A 306 3.29 4.55 -9.22
CA SER A 306 2.08 5.35 -9.49
C SER A 306 1.23 5.62 -8.24
N SER A 307 1.26 4.76 -7.23
CA SER A 307 0.50 4.96 -5.98
C SER A 307 1.10 6.04 -5.06
N VAL A 308 2.39 6.31 -5.18
CA VAL A 308 3.10 7.30 -4.34
C VAL A 308 3.59 8.51 -5.13
N THR A 309 3.52 8.45 -6.46
CA THR A 309 3.88 9.53 -7.38
C THR A 309 2.74 9.73 -8.39
N LYS A 310 2.87 10.72 -9.28
CA LYS A 310 1.94 10.92 -10.40
C LYS A 310 2.32 10.11 -11.65
N ARG A 311 3.41 9.34 -11.60
CA ARG A 311 3.98 8.64 -12.75
C ARG A 311 4.39 7.21 -12.38
N GLY A 312 3.79 6.22 -13.05
CA GLY A 312 4.22 4.83 -13.00
C GLY A 312 5.44 4.55 -13.87
N LEU A 313 5.70 3.28 -14.14
CA LEU A 313 6.78 2.84 -15.03
C LEU A 313 6.26 2.64 -16.47
N ASN A 314 7.02 3.09 -17.44
CA ASN A 314 6.73 2.85 -18.85
C ASN A 314 7.27 1.49 -19.33
N VAL A 315 6.95 1.12 -20.58
CA VAL A 315 7.32 -0.17 -21.16
C VAL A 315 8.85 -0.36 -21.20
N ASP A 316 9.61 0.65 -21.56
CA ASP A 316 11.08 0.55 -21.65
C ASP A 316 11.71 0.35 -20.28
N GLN A 317 11.22 1.05 -19.27
CA GLN A 317 11.65 0.88 -17.87
C GLN A 317 11.32 -0.54 -17.35
N LEU A 318 10.11 -1.02 -17.63
CA LEU A 318 9.69 -2.36 -17.24
C LEU A 318 10.51 -3.44 -17.98
N ASN A 319 10.82 -3.26 -19.24
CA ASN A 319 11.66 -4.20 -19.99
C ASN A 319 13.06 -4.30 -19.37
N MET A 320 13.67 -3.18 -19.01
CA MET A 320 14.97 -3.19 -18.32
C MET A 320 14.91 -3.95 -16.98
N LEU A 321 13.84 -3.76 -16.19
CA LEU A 321 13.65 -4.48 -14.93
C LEU A 321 13.40 -5.98 -15.15
N GLY A 322 12.63 -6.33 -16.19
CA GLY A 322 12.39 -7.71 -16.59
C GLY A 322 13.66 -8.45 -16.98
N GLU A 323 14.53 -7.80 -17.73
CA GLU A 323 15.84 -8.36 -18.13
C GLU A 323 16.75 -8.62 -16.90
N LYS A 324 16.66 -7.81 -15.85
CA LYS A 324 17.40 -8.06 -14.61
C LYS A 324 16.94 -9.31 -13.86
N LEU A 325 15.66 -9.63 -13.93
CA LEU A 325 15.08 -10.79 -13.23
C LEU A 325 15.13 -12.08 -14.08
N LEU A 326 14.92 -11.97 -15.37
CA LEU A 326 14.75 -13.10 -16.29
C LEU A 326 15.91 -13.28 -17.28
N GLY A 327 16.81 -12.28 -17.37
CA GLY A 327 17.85 -12.26 -18.39
C GLY A 327 17.38 -11.68 -19.73
N PRO A 328 18.24 -11.67 -20.75
CA PRO A 328 17.93 -11.16 -22.08
C PRO A 328 16.68 -11.81 -22.67
N ASN A 329 15.85 -11.06 -23.36
CA ASN A 329 14.59 -11.51 -23.95
C ASN A 329 13.53 -11.96 -22.93
N ALA A 330 13.36 -11.20 -21.86
CA ALA A 330 12.31 -11.43 -20.85
C ALA A 330 10.93 -11.56 -21.52
N SER A 331 10.26 -12.70 -21.30
CA SER A 331 8.90 -12.95 -21.78
C SER A 331 7.87 -12.51 -20.74
N PRO A 332 6.67 -12.02 -21.14
CA PRO A 332 5.56 -11.77 -20.21
C PRO A 332 5.18 -12.98 -19.34
N ASP A 333 5.34 -14.20 -19.88
CA ASP A 333 5.07 -15.45 -19.18
C ASP A 333 6.27 -15.99 -18.40
N GLY A 334 7.41 -15.29 -18.40
CA GLY A 334 8.59 -15.65 -17.62
C GLY A 334 8.27 -15.77 -16.15
N LEU A 335 8.69 -16.87 -15.52
CA LEU A 335 8.41 -17.18 -14.11
C LEU A 335 9.54 -16.68 -13.23
N ILE A 336 9.17 -15.90 -12.22
CA ILE A 336 10.10 -15.33 -11.24
C ILE A 336 9.80 -15.96 -9.88
N PRO A 337 10.76 -16.70 -9.28
CA PRO A 337 10.59 -17.24 -7.94
C PRO A 337 10.71 -16.14 -6.88
N TRP A 338 10.07 -16.33 -5.74
CA TRP A 338 10.14 -15.45 -4.57
C TRP A 338 11.58 -15.13 -4.15
N THR A 339 12.45 -16.15 -4.15
CA THR A 339 13.86 -15.99 -3.79
C THR A 339 14.59 -15.02 -4.71
N ARG A 340 14.33 -15.09 -6.01
CA ARG A 340 14.92 -14.17 -7.01
C ARG A 340 14.47 -12.73 -6.82
N PHE A 341 13.24 -12.54 -6.40
CA PHE A 341 12.67 -11.20 -6.19
C PHE A 341 13.26 -10.49 -4.98
N CYS A 342 13.40 -11.18 -3.83
CA CYS A 342 13.74 -10.48 -2.59
C CYS A 342 14.87 -11.07 -1.74
N LYS A 343 15.45 -12.23 -2.09
CA LYS A 343 16.48 -12.90 -1.30
C LYS A 343 17.83 -13.01 -2.01
N GLU A 344 17.81 -13.44 -3.26
CA GLU A 344 19.04 -13.60 -4.04
C GLU A 344 19.57 -12.24 -4.48
N ASN A 345 20.87 -12.09 -4.42
CA ASN A 345 21.53 -10.89 -4.90
C ASN A 345 21.40 -10.77 -6.43
N ILE A 346 21.22 -9.54 -6.92
CA ILE A 346 21.27 -9.28 -8.36
C ILE A 346 22.71 -9.55 -8.85
N ASN A 347 22.84 -10.12 -10.04
CA ASN A 347 24.08 -10.40 -10.76
C ASN A 347 25.28 -9.57 -10.26
N ASP A 348 26.24 -10.21 -9.55
CA ASP A 348 27.48 -9.62 -9.01
C ASP A 348 27.31 -8.44 -8.04
N LYS A 349 26.09 -8.18 -7.54
CA LYS A 349 25.81 -7.17 -6.52
C LYS A 349 25.58 -7.79 -5.15
N ASN A 350 25.70 -6.98 -4.10
CA ASN A 350 25.56 -7.45 -2.71
C ASN A 350 24.15 -7.20 -2.14
N PHE A 351 23.15 -7.07 -2.99
CA PHE A 351 21.77 -6.77 -2.59
C PHE A 351 20.74 -7.38 -3.52
N PRO A 352 19.53 -7.73 -3.01
CA PRO A 352 18.44 -8.27 -3.80
C PRO A 352 17.75 -7.20 -4.65
N PHE A 353 17.03 -7.64 -5.68
CA PHE A 353 16.28 -6.79 -6.60
C PHE A 353 15.29 -5.86 -5.89
N TRP A 354 14.46 -6.39 -5.00
CA TRP A 354 13.46 -5.59 -4.32
C TRP A 354 14.07 -4.48 -3.46
N LEU A 355 15.16 -4.76 -2.76
CA LEU A 355 15.82 -3.76 -1.95
C LEU A 355 16.35 -2.58 -2.78
N TRP A 356 16.85 -2.87 -3.97
CA TRP A 356 17.27 -1.85 -4.93
C TRP A 356 16.10 -0.98 -5.38
N ILE A 357 14.97 -1.59 -5.80
CA ILE A 357 13.75 -0.87 -6.22
C ILE A 357 13.21 -0.01 -5.09
N GLU A 358 13.09 -0.54 -3.89
CA GLU A 358 12.60 0.19 -2.71
C GLU A 358 13.47 1.39 -2.38
N SER A 359 14.78 1.24 -2.46
CA SER A 359 15.73 2.32 -2.21
C SER A 359 15.60 3.45 -3.24
N ILE A 360 15.38 3.11 -4.50
CA ILE A 360 15.13 4.10 -5.57
C ILE A 360 13.79 4.81 -5.34
N LEU A 361 12.75 4.07 -4.98
CA LEU A 361 11.44 4.66 -4.70
C LEU A 361 11.50 5.65 -3.54
N GLU A 362 12.22 5.34 -2.47
CA GLU A 362 12.45 6.25 -1.36
C GLU A 362 13.27 7.49 -1.78
N LEU A 363 14.25 7.32 -2.64
CA LEU A 363 15.03 8.43 -3.20
C LEU A 363 14.14 9.38 -4.02
N ILE A 364 13.28 8.83 -4.87
CA ILE A 364 12.30 9.60 -5.65
C ILE A 364 11.37 10.38 -4.72
N LYS A 365 10.76 9.72 -3.76
CA LYS A 365 9.80 10.35 -2.83
C LYS A 365 10.39 11.52 -2.06
N LYS A 366 11.63 11.38 -1.60
CA LYS A 366 12.27 12.39 -0.74
C LYS A 366 12.98 13.51 -1.49
N HIS A 367 13.57 13.23 -2.63
CA HIS A 367 14.50 14.15 -3.27
C HIS A 367 14.22 14.46 -4.74
N LEU A 368 13.46 13.60 -5.44
CA LEU A 368 13.34 13.66 -6.89
C LEU A 368 11.90 13.74 -7.39
N LEU A 369 10.93 13.85 -6.48
CA LEU A 369 9.52 13.72 -6.81
C LEU A 369 9.03 14.64 -7.93
N PRO A 370 9.32 15.96 -7.93
CA PRO A 370 8.91 16.84 -9.02
C PRO A 370 9.53 16.47 -10.36
N LEU A 371 10.82 16.12 -10.38
CA LEU A 371 11.55 15.74 -11.60
C LEU A 371 11.04 14.40 -12.17
N TRP A 372 10.71 13.46 -11.29
CA TRP A 372 10.10 12.21 -11.69
C TRP A 372 8.73 12.42 -12.30
N ASN A 373 7.86 13.17 -11.63
CA ASN A 373 6.50 13.45 -12.08
C ASN A 373 6.46 14.19 -13.43
N ASP A 374 7.41 15.10 -13.66
CA ASP A 374 7.52 15.85 -14.91
C ASP A 374 8.21 15.09 -16.05
N GLY A 375 8.63 13.84 -15.80
CA GLY A 375 9.22 12.99 -16.81
C GLY A 375 10.68 13.33 -17.16
N CYS A 376 11.37 14.13 -16.36
CA CYS A 376 12.78 14.49 -16.59
C CYS A 376 13.73 13.30 -16.37
N ILE A 377 13.34 12.31 -15.58
CA ILE A 377 14.17 11.16 -15.22
C ILE A 377 13.75 9.95 -16.06
N MET A 378 14.64 9.46 -16.90
CA MET A 378 14.45 8.19 -17.61
C MET A 378 14.59 7.00 -16.68
N GLY A 379 15.52 7.06 -15.75
CA GLY A 379 15.63 6.21 -14.57
C GLY A 379 16.13 4.80 -14.84
N PHE A 380 15.25 3.91 -15.21
CA PHE A 380 15.56 2.49 -15.44
C PHE A 380 15.95 2.25 -16.90
N ILE A 381 17.23 2.38 -17.17
CA ILE A 381 17.85 2.18 -18.49
C ILE A 381 19.23 1.57 -18.30
N SER A 382 19.61 0.59 -19.14
CA SER A 382 20.94 0.01 -19.12
C SER A 382 22.00 0.99 -19.67
N LYS A 383 23.26 0.80 -19.26
CA LYS A 383 24.38 1.63 -19.75
C LYS A 383 24.56 1.54 -21.27
N GLU A 384 24.31 0.35 -21.84
CA GLU A 384 24.39 0.11 -23.28
C GLU A 384 23.31 0.88 -24.03
N ARG A 385 22.07 0.83 -23.53
CA ARG A 385 20.94 1.55 -24.12
C ARG A 385 21.09 3.06 -23.97
N GLU A 386 21.58 3.53 -22.81
CA GLU A 386 21.90 4.94 -22.56
C GLU A 386 22.88 5.48 -23.62
N ARG A 387 23.99 4.78 -23.83
CA ARG A 387 24.97 5.15 -24.86
C ARG A 387 24.39 5.12 -26.28
N ALA A 388 23.59 4.13 -26.60
CA ALA A 388 22.92 4.05 -27.89
C ALA A 388 21.98 5.22 -28.15
N LEU A 389 21.26 5.70 -27.13
CA LEU A 389 20.38 6.86 -27.24
C LEU A 389 21.15 8.19 -27.36
N LEU A 390 22.28 8.31 -26.69
CA LEU A 390 23.09 9.54 -26.67
C LEU A 390 24.02 9.68 -27.88
N LYS A 391 24.36 8.58 -28.57
CA LYS A 391 25.36 8.53 -29.65
C LYS A 391 25.13 9.56 -30.75
N ASP A 392 23.87 9.72 -31.17
CA ASP A 392 23.50 10.60 -32.30
C ASP A 392 22.99 11.97 -31.83
N GLN A 393 23.12 12.27 -30.54
CA GLN A 393 22.64 13.53 -29.98
C GLN A 393 23.67 14.66 -30.08
N GLN A 394 23.20 15.90 -29.90
CA GLN A 394 24.08 17.07 -29.89
C GLN A 394 25.02 17.02 -28.68
N PRO A 395 26.26 17.52 -28.81
CA PRO A 395 27.19 17.68 -27.70
C PRO A 395 26.56 18.45 -26.53
N GLY A 396 26.75 17.96 -25.31
CA GLY A 396 26.11 18.50 -24.12
C GLY A 396 24.71 17.92 -23.83
N THR A 397 24.21 17.00 -24.64
CA THR A 397 23.00 16.26 -24.30
C THR A 397 23.30 15.26 -23.18
N PHE A 398 22.46 15.22 -22.19
CA PHE A 398 22.61 14.33 -21.03
C PHE A 398 21.30 13.61 -20.72
N LEU A 399 21.41 12.50 -19.99
CA LEU A 399 20.31 11.63 -19.62
C LEU A 399 20.44 11.23 -18.15
N LEU A 400 19.31 11.25 -17.43
CA LEU A 400 19.26 10.92 -16.00
C LEU A 400 18.80 9.46 -15.82
N ARG A 401 19.58 8.68 -15.07
CA ARG A 401 19.25 7.30 -14.76
C ARG A 401 19.58 6.93 -13.31
N PHE A 402 18.96 5.87 -12.81
CA PHE A 402 19.29 5.31 -11.50
C PHE A 402 20.53 4.41 -11.59
N SER A 403 21.37 4.50 -10.57
CA SER A 403 22.54 3.62 -10.46
C SER A 403 22.11 2.19 -10.17
N GLU A 404 22.69 1.25 -10.90
CA GLU A 404 22.49 -0.19 -10.69
C GLU A 404 23.43 -0.77 -9.64
N SER A 405 24.42 -0.03 -9.17
CA SER A 405 25.45 -0.47 -8.23
C SER A 405 25.27 0.03 -6.79
N SER A 406 24.30 0.90 -6.56
CA SER A 406 24.05 1.45 -5.23
C SER A 406 22.93 0.71 -4.52
N ARG A 407 23.23 0.09 -3.39
CA ARG A 407 22.24 -0.54 -2.51
C ARG A 407 21.26 0.47 -1.91
N GLU A 408 21.74 1.68 -1.61
CA GLU A 408 20.94 2.74 -0.97
C GLU A 408 20.07 3.53 -1.96
N GLY A 409 20.16 3.20 -3.25
CA GLY A 409 19.57 3.99 -4.32
C GLY A 409 20.37 5.26 -4.60
N ALA A 410 20.63 5.50 -5.87
CA ALA A 410 21.33 6.69 -6.31
C ALA A 410 20.93 7.07 -7.73
N ILE A 411 21.02 8.37 -8.04
CA ILE A 411 20.80 8.91 -9.38
C ILE A 411 22.14 9.39 -9.97
N THR A 412 22.31 9.16 -11.26
CA THR A 412 23.47 9.62 -12.01
C THR A 412 23.03 10.16 -13.36
N PHE A 413 23.93 10.79 -14.06
CA PHE A 413 23.73 11.19 -15.44
C PHE A 413 24.98 10.94 -16.28
N THR A 414 24.77 10.75 -17.56
CA THR A 414 25.81 10.63 -18.59
C THR A 414 25.55 11.71 -19.62
N TRP A 415 26.58 12.42 -20.02
CA TRP A 415 26.51 13.42 -21.08
C TRP A 415 27.47 13.07 -22.23
N VAL A 416 27.14 13.56 -23.43
CA VAL A 416 27.88 13.28 -24.65
C VAL A 416 28.72 14.48 -25.06
N GLU A 417 29.95 14.19 -25.46
CA GLU A 417 30.90 15.17 -26.01
C GLU A 417 31.28 14.77 -27.44
N ARG A 418 31.53 15.74 -28.29
CA ARG A 418 32.03 15.46 -29.63
C ARG A 418 33.51 15.07 -29.54
N SER A 419 33.86 13.92 -30.15
CA SER A 419 35.26 13.52 -30.22
C SER A 419 36.10 14.56 -30.99
N GLN A 420 37.23 14.95 -30.42
CA GLN A 420 38.15 15.90 -31.03
C GLN A 420 38.77 15.38 -32.33
N ASN A 421 38.79 14.08 -32.54
CA ASN A 421 39.42 13.43 -33.68
C ASN A 421 38.42 12.99 -34.80
N GLY A 422 37.17 13.46 -34.76
CA GLY A 422 36.14 13.07 -35.74
C GLY A 422 35.68 11.61 -35.67
N GLY A 423 36.00 10.92 -34.56
CA GLY A 423 35.58 9.56 -34.26
C GLY A 423 34.21 9.45 -33.59
N GLU A 424 33.98 8.33 -32.90
CA GLU A 424 32.76 8.16 -32.10
C GLU A 424 32.74 9.19 -30.95
N PRO A 425 31.53 9.63 -30.52
CA PRO A 425 31.41 10.58 -29.43
C PRO A 425 31.88 9.98 -28.11
N ASP A 426 32.42 10.85 -27.26
CA ASP A 426 32.85 10.48 -25.90
C ASP A 426 31.67 10.61 -24.94
N PHE A 427 31.54 9.65 -24.01
CA PHE A 427 30.49 9.59 -23.00
C PHE A 427 31.08 9.73 -21.62
N HIS A 428 30.61 10.73 -20.87
CA HIS A 428 31.07 11.03 -19.52
C HIS A 428 29.97 10.68 -18.51
N ALA A 429 30.22 9.63 -17.72
CA ALA A 429 29.34 9.23 -16.64
C ALA A 429 29.80 9.85 -15.31
N VAL A 430 28.86 10.37 -14.54
CA VAL A 430 29.12 11.01 -13.26
C VAL A 430 28.96 10.00 -12.12
N GLU A 431 29.74 10.18 -11.05
CA GLU A 431 29.57 9.39 -9.82
C GLU A 431 28.14 9.54 -9.28
N PRO A 432 27.47 8.43 -8.90
CA PRO A 432 26.07 8.49 -8.48
C PRO A 432 25.87 9.28 -7.19
N TYR A 433 24.80 10.07 -7.15
CA TYR A 433 24.36 10.83 -5.98
C TYR A 433 23.33 10.03 -5.18
N THR A 434 23.64 9.81 -3.91
CA THR A 434 22.76 9.11 -2.95
C THR A 434 21.93 10.14 -2.16
N LYS A 435 21.06 9.62 -1.27
CA LYS A 435 20.30 10.48 -0.34
C LYS A 435 21.18 11.41 0.50
N LYS A 436 22.44 11.06 0.77
CA LYS A 436 23.36 11.89 1.57
C LYS A 436 23.67 13.20 0.83
N GLU A 437 24.09 13.07 -0.42
CA GLU A 437 24.42 14.20 -1.28
C GLU A 437 23.18 15.04 -1.58
N LEU A 438 22.06 14.39 -1.88
CA LEU A 438 20.79 15.06 -2.22
C LEU A 438 20.13 15.74 -1.02
N SER A 439 20.47 15.36 0.20
CA SER A 439 20.06 16.09 1.42
C SER A 439 20.83 17.39 1.61
N ALA A 440 22.06 17.45 1.13
CA ALA A 440 22.90 18.64 1.23
C ALA A 440 22.62 19.64 0.09
N VAL A 441 22.45 19.17 -1.14
CA VAL A 441 22.21 19.97 -2.34
C VAL A 441 21.13 19.31 -3.18
N THR A 442 20.16 20.11 -3.65
CA THR A 442 19.10 19.58 -4.50
C THR A 442 19.64 19.12 -5.85
N PHE A 443 19.07 18.09 -6.44
CA PHE A 443 19.56 17.58 -7.71
C PHE A 443 19.50 18.59 -8.86
N PRO A 444 18.47 19.44 -9.00
CA PRO A 444 18.48 20.53 -9.96
C PRO A 444 19.65 21.49 -9.77
N ASP A 445 20.01 21.83 -8.53
CA ASP A 445 21.16 22.69 -8.25
C ASP A 445 22.50 22.01 -8.57
N ILE A 446 22.59 20.70 -8.38
CA ILE A 446 23.75 19.90 -8.83
C ILE A 446 23.91 20.02 -10.35
N ILE A 447 22.82 19.82 -11.11
CA ILE A 447 22.83 19.94 -12.57
C ILE A 447 23.19 21.36 -13.00
N ARG A 448 22.64 22.38 -12.33
CA ARG A 448 22.93 23.81 -12.62
C ARG A 448 24.40 24.17 -12.42
N ASN A 449 25.00 23.66 -11.35
CA ASN A 449 26.34 24.04 -10.90
C ASN A 449 27.43 23.05 -11.33
N TYR A 450 27.05 21.95 -12.03
CA TYR A 450 28.02 20.98 -12.54
C TYR A 450 29.00 21.64 -13.51
N LYS A 451 30.29 21.46 -13.27
CA LYS A 451 31.37 22.04 -14.09
C LYS A 451 32.47 21.03 -14.30
N VAL A 452 33.04 21.02 -15.48
CA VAL A 452 34.26 20.32 -15.86
C VAL A 452 35.29 21.30 -16.33
N MET A 453 36.56 20.96 -16.21
CA MET A 453 37.65 21.77 -16.75
C MET A 453 37.65 21.64 -18.28
N ALA A 454 37.33 22.71 -18.99
CA ALA A 454 37.42 22.77 -20.43
C ALA A 454 38.86 23.10 -20.90
N ALA A 455 39.09 23.13 -22.20
CA ALA A 455 40.32 23.64 -22.78
C ALA A 455 40.62 25.04 -22.20
N GLU A 456 41.87 25.34 -21.96
CA GLU A 456 42.32 26.60 -21.35
C GLU A 456 42.09 26.70 -19.82
N ASN A 457 41.79 25.62 -19.11
CA ASN A 457 41.54 25.57 -17.66
C ASN A 457 40.38 26.48 -17.19
N ILE A 458 39.40 26.73 -18.04
CA ILE A 458 38.16 27.44 -17.69
C ILE A 458 37.09 26.41 -17.30
N PRO A 459 36.52 26.50 -16.09
CA PRO A 459 35.45 25.58 -15.70
C PRO A 459 34.13 25.95 -16.41
N GLU A 460 33.62 25.02 -17.23
CA GLU A 460 32.34 25.17 -17.94
C GLU A 460 31.34 24.08 -17.52
N ASN A 461 30.04 24.41 -17.60
CA ASN A 461 28.98 23.43 -17.47
C ASN A 461 28.75 22.74 -18.84
N PRO A 462 29.11 21.48 -19.00
CA PRO A 462 28.92 20.76 -20.26
C PRO A 462 27.48 20.39 -20.55
N LEU A 463 26.59 20.44 -19.55
CA LEU A 463 25.19 20.06 -19.67
C LEU A 463 24.38 21.15 -20.34
N LYS A 464 23.86 20.86 -21.55
CA LYS A 464 23.10 21.83 -22.35
C LYS A 464 21.65 21.38 -22.57
N TYR A 465 21.46 20.12 -22.94
CA TYR A 465 20.17 19.60 -23.31
C TYR A 465 19.84 18.32 -22.53
N LEU A 466 18.68 18.27 -21.90
CA LEU A 466 18.12 17.03 -21.39
C LEU A 466 17.60 16.21 -22.58
N TYR A 467 17.97 14.93 -22.65
CA TYR A 467 17.51 14.03 -23.71
C TYR A 467 15.97 14.05 -23.87
N PRO A 468 15.39 14.09 -25.08
CA PRO A 468 16.08 14.02 -26.36
C PRO A 468 16.65 15.35 -26.86
N ASN A 469 16.09 16.48 -26.55
CA ASN A 469 16.56 17.80 -26.98
C ASN A 469 15.83 18.94 -26.23
N ILE A 470 15.74 18.85 -24.92
CA ILE A 470 15.09 19.84 -24.07
C ILE A 470 16.18 20.71 -23.45
N ASP A 471 16.11 22.05 -23.64
CA ASP A 471 17.02 22.95 -22.99
C ASP A 471 17.07 22.70 -21.47
N LYS A 472 18.27 22.68 -20.90
CA LYS A 472 18.49 22.35 -19.48
C LYS A 472 17.73 23.31 -18.56
N ASP A 473 17.80 24.60 -18.81
CA ASP A 473 17.18 25.59 -17.93
C ASP A 473 15.66 25.65 -18.12
N HIS A 474 15.17 25.27 -19.29
CA HIS A 474 13.74 25.03 -19.51
C HIS A 474 13.23 23.82 -18.70
N ALA A 475 14.00 22.74 -18.65
CA ALA A 475 13.61 21.53 -17.91
C ALA A 475 13.71 21.72 -16.39
N PHE A 476 14.75 22.35 -15.90
CA PHE A 476 15.11 22.38 -14.49
C PHE A 476 14.98 23.78 -13.84
N GLY A 477 14.87 24.86 -14.60
CA GLY A 477 14.91 26.22 -14.09
C GLY A 477 13.89 26.54 -12.99
N LYS A 478 12.70 25.99 -13.10
CA LYS A 478 11.64 26.16 -12.07
C LYS A 478 11.95 25.46 -10.73
N TYR A 479 12.93 24.56 -10.70
CA TYR A 479 13.35 23.84 -9.50
C TYR A 479 14.64 24.36 -8.88
N TYR A 480 15.33 25.29 -9.53
CA TYR A 480 16.57 25.88 -8.99
C TYR A 480 16.27 26.63 -7.69
N SER A 481 17.14 26.43 -6.71
CA SER A 481 17.06 27.20 -5.47
C SER A 481 17.29 28.68 -5.77
N ARG A 482 16.44 29.54 -5.22
CA ARG A 482 16.66 31.00 -5.30
C ARG A 482 17.91 31.32 -4.49
N PRO A 483 18.77 32.25 -4.96
CA PRO A 483 19.85 32.80 -4.13
C PRO A 483 19.19 33.27 -2.82
N LYS A 484 19.70 32.85 -1.66
CA LYS A 484 19.38 33.53 -0.42
C LYS A 484 19.78 34.99 -0.62
N GLU A 485 18.85 35.92 -0.55
CA GLU A 485 19.15 37.31 -0.46
C GLU A 485 20.17 37.45 0.67
N ALA A 486 21.38 37.92 0.31
CA ALA A 486 22.35 38.24 1.32
C ALA A 486 21.70 39.29 2.25
N PRO A 487 21.82 39.18 3.57
CA PRO A 487 21.32 40.21 4.46
C PRO A 487 21.92 41.52 4.00
N GLU A 488 21.07 42.56 3.83
CA GLU A 488 21.53 43.88 3.45
C GLU A 488 22.70 44.27 4.35
N PRO A 489 23.82 44.76 3.78
CA PRO A 489 24.94 45.18 4.59
C PRO A 489 24.45 46.32 5.49
N MET A 490 24.49 46.14 6.80
CA MET A 490 24.40 47.24 7.75
C MET A 490 25.48 48.25 7.34
N GLU A 491 25.06 49.46 6.95
CA GLU A 491 25.96 50.58 6.74
C GLU A 491 26.71 50.86 8.05
N LEU A 492 27.94 50.42 8.11
CA LEU A 492 28.91 50.84 9.10
C LEU A 492 29.81 51.88 8.38
N ASP A 493 29.55 53.13 8.70
CA ASP A 493 30.50 54.23 8.38
C ASP A 493 31.88 53.90 8.95
N GLY A 494 32.87 53.73 8.07
CA GLY A 494 34.28 53.58 8.41
C GLY A 494 35.17 53.48 7.18
N PRO A 495 36.40 53.96 7.23
CA PRO A 495 37.12 54.42 6.06
C PRO A 495 37.70 53.31 5.18
N LYS A 496 37.77 53.62 3.90
CA LYS A 496 38.29 52.90 2.75
C LYS A 496 39.52 52.03 3.05
N GLY A 497 39.30 50.71 3.01
CA GLY A 497 40.36 49.70 2.87
C GLY A 497 40.04 48.78 1.69
N THR A 498 40.92 48.75 0.69
CA THR A 498 40.87 47.84 -0.45
C THR A 498 41.04 46.41 0.01
N GLY A 499 39.90 45.75 0.26
CA GLY A 499 39.87 44.31 0.60
C GLY A 499 39.42 43.48 -0.59
N TYR A 500 40.32 42.74 -1.19
CA TYR A 500 39.98 41.67 -2.14
C TYR A 500 39.21 40.58 -1.38
N ILE A 501 37.97 40.36 -1.76
CA ILE A 501 37.22 39.15 -1.32
C ILE A 501 37.83 37.98 -2.09
N LYS A 502 38.53 37.12 -1.39
CA LYS A 502 39.06 35.86 -1.94
C LYS A 502 37.88 34.93 -2.18
N THR A 503 37.34 34.92 -3.39
CA THR A 503 36.34 33.93 -3.81
C THR A 503 37.10 32.64 -4.17
N GLU A 504 37.13 31.68 -3.30
CA GLU A 504 37.57 30.33 -3.65
C GLU A 504 36.47 29.68 -4.52
N LEU A 505 36.71 29.59 -5.81
CA LEU A 505 35.93 28.81 -6.75
C LEU A 505 36.27 27.32 -6.51
N ILE A 506 35.46 26.61 -5.71
CA ILE A 506 35.57 25.17 -5.58
C ILE A 506 34.85 24.55 -6.78
N SER A 507 35.58 23.89 -7.65
CA SER A 507 35.03 23.10 -8.76
C SER A 507 34.24 21.91 -8.19
N VAL A 508 32.93 21.90 -8.38
CA VAL A 508 32.07 20.80 -7.92
C VAL A 508 32.39 19.48 -8.65
N SER A 509 33.07 19.54 -9.79
CA SER A 509 33.50 18.35 -10.54
C SER A 509 34.66 17.62 -9.89
N GLU A 510 35.45 18.27 -9.05
CA GLU A 510 36.59 17.66 -8.36
C GLU A 510 36.26 17.22 -6.92
N VAL A 511 35.18 17.76 -6.35
CA VAL A 511 34.76 17.45 -4.97
C VAL A 511 33.31 16.99 -4.98
N HIS A 512 33.12 15.68 -4.89
CA HIS A 512 31.80 15.12 -4.63
C HIS A 512 31.25 15.69 -3.31
N PRO A 513 29.95 16.07 -3.20
CA PRO A 513 29.38 16.66 -1.98
C PRO A 513 29.68 15.92 -0.69
N SER A 514 29.86 14.59 -0.75
CA SER A 514 30.28 13.76 0.40
C SER A 514 31.73 14.01 0.87
N ARG A 515 32.56 14.69 0.07
CA ARG A 515 33.94 15.06 0.41
C ARG A 515 34.09 16.48 0.96
N LEU A 516 33.04 17.26 0.91
CA LEU A 516 32.99 18.56 1.59
C LEU A 516 32.88 18.28 3.10
N GLN A 517 34.01 18.30 3.79
CA GLN A 517 34.03 18.27 5.24
C GLN A 517 33.40 19.56 5.75
N THR A 518 32.21 19.42 6.31
CA THR A 518 31.64 20.47 7.15
C THR A 518 32.50 20.58 8.40
N THR A 519 33.21 21.71 8.50
CA THR A 519 33.96 22.08 9.73
C THR A 519 33.00 22.57 10.81
N ASP A 520 32.02 21.78 11.19
CA ASP A 520 31.28 22.02 12.41
C ASP A 520 30.98 20.66 13.08
N ASN A 521 31.50 20.56 14.30
CA ASN A 521 31.35 19.44 15.22
C ASN A 521 29.89 19.25 15.70
N LEU A 522 28.98 19.01 14.77
CA LEU A 522 27.66 18.50 15.10
C LEU A 522 27.62 17.04 14.63
N LEU A 523 27.90 16.14 15.57
CA LEU A 523 27.59 14.73 15.40
C LEU A 523 26.11 14.62 15.01
N PRO A 524 25.77 13.86 13.96
CA PRO A 524 24.36 13.63 13.64
C PRO A 524 23.73 12.94 14.86
N MET A 525 22.62 13.52 15.34
CA MET A 525 21.83 12.95 16.42
C MET A 525 21.45 11.51 16.07
N SER A 526 21.54 10.62 17.06
CA SER A 526 21.07 9.27 16.91
C SER A 526 19.54 9.24 16.67
N PRO A 527 18.99 8.20 16.06
CA PRO A 527 17.54 8.07 15.90
C PRO A 527 16.76 8.17 17.21
N GLU A 528 17.39 7.79 18.33
CA GLU A 528 16.81 7.84 19.67
C GLU A 528 16.77 9.27 20.21
N GLU A 529 17.80 10.07 19.95
CA GLU A 529 17.82 11.49 20.31
C GLU A 529 16.85 12.32 19.46
N PHE A 530 16.62 11.92 18.18
CA PHE A 530 15.63 12.56 17.32
C PHE A 530 14.20 12.28 17.78
N ASP A 531 13.92 11.07 18.27
CA ASP A 531 12.62 10.70 18.84
C ASP A 531 12.34 11.45 20.15
N GLU A 532 13.38 11.72 20.94
CA GLU A 532 13.27 12.47 22.20
C GLU A 532 13.02 13.96 21.95
N VAL A 533 13.69 14.55 20.99
CA VAL A 533 13.43 15.94 20.53
C VAL A 533 12.04 16.09 19.94
N SER A 534 11.59 15.12 19.14
CA SER A 534 10.24 15.12 18.56
C SER A 534 9.14 15.01 19.62
N ARG A 535 9.39 14.30 20.75
CA ARG A 535 8.48 14.26 21.88
C ARG A 535 8.42 15.58 22.63
N ILE A 536 9.55 16.25 22.80
CA ILE A 536 9.64 17.54 23.50
C ILE A 536 8.94 18.63 22.67
N VAL A 537 9.15 18.67 21.36
CA VAL A 537 8.50 19.63 20.45
C VAL A 537 6.99 19.39 20.38
N GLY A 538 6.55 18.12 20.33
CA GLY A 538 5.12 17.76 20.32
C GLY A 538 4.41 18.09 21.65
N SER A 539 5.12 18.08 22.79
CA SER A 539 4.56 18.46 24.09
C SER A 539 4.42 19.97 24.28
N VAL A 540 5.31 20.75 23.66
CA VAL A 540 5.29 22.23 23.75
C VAL A 540 4.13 22.83 22.92
N GLU A 541 3.75 22.23 21.82
CA GLU A 541 2.56 22.68 21.05
C GLU A 541 1.23 22.37 21.78
N PHE A 542 1.15 21.33 22.58
CA PHE A 542 -0.07 20.96 23.32
C PHE A 542 -0.33 21.88 24.52
N ASP A 543 0.71 22.32 25.22
CA ASP A 543 0.57 23.24 26.37
C ASP A 543 0.26 24.68 25.95
N SER A 544 0.61 25.08 24.73
CA SER A 544 0.31 26.41 24.20
C SER A 544 -1.16 26.56 23.76
N MET A 545 -1.87 25.48 23.47
CA MET A 545 -3.29 25.52 23.09
C MET A 545 -4.27 25.47 24.28
N MET A 546 -3.82 25.07 25.48
CA MET A 546 -4.69 25.00 26.67
C MET A 546 -4.71 26.29 27.51
N ASN A 547 -3.89 27.30 27.20
CA ASN A 547 -3.83 28.56 27.93
C ASN A 547 -4.53 29.74 27.24
N THR A 548 -5.37 29.48 26.24
CA THR A 548 -6.21 30.53 25.61
C THR A 548 -7.64 30.03 25.46
N VAL A 549 -8.33 29.85 26.58
CA VAL A 549 -9.80 29.95 26.69
C VAL A 549 -10.11 30.59 28.07
#